data_b1e4c2a69c404e990ceb4b56aec25a1c
#
_entry.id   b1e4c2a69c404e990ceb4b56aec25a1c
#
_cell.length_a   1.000
_cell.length_b   1.000
_cell.length_c   1.000
_cell.angle_alpha   90.00
_cell.angle_beta   90.00
_cell.angle_gamma   90.00
#
_symmetry.space_group_name_H-M   'P 1'
#
loop_
_entity.id
_entity.type
_entity.pdbx_description
1 polymer ?
#
loop_
_entity_poly.entity_id
_entity_poly.type
_entity_poly.pdbx_seq_one_letter_code
_entity_poly.pdbx_strand_id
1 'polypeptide(L)'
;PVIPMGSGTRKAADAVMNDSSLWPLGTPVKDISQTVYDSASYTEVYSLWKHLRDDHKDGFLSVAEFVAEKAQLETKIKALKMPSAGPVSTLKIAGANVSLQESISLFFAIDPACASEYTDLYVEFKKGDVVTTSSETVNLGGRTCFRFSNIAAKEVNDTITVTLYGTFNGKVYKAEEYSYSVATYCYNRLAKSSDAKFKRVCVDLLNYGAAAQTYFSYNTENLANAALTDEQKAFGSTEYSALTDNRTNSGEYTDYGVKAFNLVYEEVIKVLVAVEAKDLNGVVAKVTLDGKVYEIASSEFTPLTIGGVQCYAFYFTNILPNQTRSVFSVTLEKDGVAVGNTMTYSIESYLARQIPRTTNAAYKDLMESTAKYSDACVAMYG
;
A
#
# COMPACT_ATOMS: atom_id res chain seq x y z
N PRO A 1 17.04 -56.02 27.23
CA PRO A 1 17.48 -56.61 25.99
C PRO A 1 17.26 -55.66 24.84
N VAL A 2 18.17 -55.66 23.87
CA VAL A 2 18.12 -54.85 22.63
C VAL A 2 17.74 -55.79 21.49
N ILE A 3 16.81 -55.33 20.64
CA ILE A 3 16.38 -56.07 19.45
C ILE A 3 17.12 -55.51 18.23
N PRO A 4 17.86 -56.31 17.46
CA PRO A 4 18.37 -55.89 16.17
C PRO A 4 17.22 -55.58 15.22
N MET A 5 17.29 -54.46 14.54
CA MET A 5 16.34 -54.12 13.45
C MET A 5 16.50 -55.09 12.30
N GLY A 6 15.63 -56.08 12.21
CA GLY A 6 15.73 -57.18 11.26
C GLY A 6 14.38 -57.67 10.76
N SER A 7 14.34 -58.90 10.22
CA SER A 7 13.13 -59.46 9.64
C SER A 7 11.95 -59.55 10.61
N GLY A 8 12.20 -59.71 11.92
CA GLY A 8 11.16 -59.77 12.94
C GLY A 8 10.48 -58.42 13.21
N THR A 9 11.28 -57.38 13.34
CA THR A 9 10.78 -55.99 13.54
C THR A 9 10.08 -55.51 12.27
N ARG A 10 10.62 -55.82 11.12
CA ARG A 10 10.01 -55.49 9.81
C ARG A 10 8.63 -56.12 9.66
N LYS A 11 8.49 -57.43 9.98
CA LYS A 11 7.22 -58.14 9.96
C LYS A 11 6.21 -57.55 10.95
N ALA A 12 6.66 -57.15 12.15
CA ALA A 12 5.80 -56.59 13.16
C ALA A 12 5.30 -55.20 12.77
N ALA A 13 6.17 -54.35 12.19
CA ALA A 13 5.78 -53.05 11.65
C ALA A 13 4.81 -53.16 10.47
N ASP A 14 5.07 -54.09 9.56
CA ASP A 14 4.19 -54.40 8.41
C ASP A 14 2.85 -54.96 8.84
N ALA A 15 2.78 -55.75 9.93
CA ALA A 15 1.53 -56.27 10.47
C ALA A 15 0.61 -55.13 10.94
N VAL A 16 1.17 -54.10 11.61
CA VAL A 16 0.41 -52.91 12.00
C VAL A 16 -0.12 -52.17 10.77
N MET A 17 0.71 -51.92 9.79
CA MET A 17 0.29 -51.23 8.56
C MET A 17 -0.75 -52.04 7.75
N ASN A 18 -0.75 -53.35 7.84
CA ASN A 18 -1.72 -54.24 7.13
C ASN A 18 -3.02 -54.48 7.91
N ASP A 19 -3.09 -54.06 9.16
CA ASP A 19 -4.31 -54.21 9.97
C ASP A 19 -5.36 -53.19 9.56
N SER A 20 -6.27 -53.59 8.69
CA SER A 20 -7.35 -52.76 8.17
C SER A 20 -8.26 -52.18 9.25
N SER A 21 -8.33 -52.83 10.44
CA SER A 21 -9.16 -52.34 11.55
C SER A 21 -8.64 -51.06 12.20
N LEU A 22 -7.36 -50.75 11.99
CA LEU A 22 -6.74 -49.52 12.50
C LEU A 22 -7.02 -48.29 11.62
N TRP A 23 -7.30 -48.52 10.34
CA TRP A 23 -7.45 -47.42 9.37
C TRP A 23 -8.87 -46.83 9.39
N PRO A 24 -9.01 -45.51 9.46
CA PRO A 24 -10.34 -44.87 9.51
C PRO A 24 -11.28 -45.27 8.36
N LEU A 25 -10.73 -45.51 7.17
CA LEU A 25 -11.47 -45.96 5.99
C LEU A 25 -11.44 -47.48 5.76
N GLY A 26 -10.85 -48.25 6.68
CA GLY A 26 -10.77 -49.69 6.59
C GLY A 26 -9.81 -50.25 5.53
N THR A 27 -9.05 -49.39 4.86
CA THR A 27 -8.10 -49.78 3.79
C THR A 27 -6.71 -49.24 4.08
N PRO A 28 -5.70 -50.09 4.28
CA PRO A 28 -4.32 -49.69 4.45
C PRO A 28 -3.76 -48.97 3.22
N VAL A 29 -3.03 -47.89 3.44
CA VAL A 29 -2.33 -47.12 2.40
C VAL A 29 -0.85 -47.15 2.69
N LYS A 30 -0.05 -47.79 1.81
CA LYS A 30 1.40 -47.92 1.96
C LYS A 30 2.19 -47.11 0.93
N ASP A 31 1.55 -46.59 -0.08
CA ASP A 31 2.15 -45.74 -1.10
C ASP A 31 1.81 -44.30 -0.80
N ILE A 32 2.86 -43.50 -0.52
CA ILE A 32 2.71 -42.07 -0.19
C ILE A 32 2.09 -41.30 -1.35
N SER A 33 2.21 -41.75 -2.58
CA SER A 33 1.61 -41.10 -3.75
C SER A 33 0.10 -41.32 -3.87
N GLN A 34 -0.45 -42.30 -3.14
CA GLN A 34 -1.86 -42.70 -3.19
C GLN A 34 -2.64 -42.37 -1.93
N THR A 35 -2.14 -41.41 -1.13
CA THR A 35 -2.81 -41.07 0.11
C THR A 35 -4.18 -40.45 -0.14
N VAL A 36 -5.19 -40.98 0.55
CA VAL A 36 -6.55 -40.45 0.66
C VAL A 36 -6.73 -39.66 1.95
N TYR A 37 -5.70 -39.56 2.78
CA TYR A 37 -5.67 -38.87 4.05
C TYR A 37 -4.95 -37.53 3.92
N ASP A 38 -5.11 -36.64 4.92
CA ASP A 38 -4.35 -35.41 5.04
C ASP A 38 -2.84 -35.72 4.99
N SER A 39 -2.14 -34.99 4.11
CA SER A 39 -0.73 -35.22 3.81
C SER A 39 0.17 -35.16 5.04
N ALA A 40 -0.08 -34.21 5.96
CA ALA A 40 0.74 -34.04 7.16
C ALA A 40 0.55 -35.22 8.12
N SER A 41 -0.69 -35.64 8.40
CA SER A 41 -0.99 -36.77 9.29
C SER A 41 -0.52 -38.11 8.70
N TYR A 42 -0.64 -38.28 7.38
CA TYR A 42 -0.16 -39.47 6.72
C TYR A 42 1.38 -39.56 6.69
N THR A 43 2.07 -38.46 6.48
CA THR A 43 3.54 -38.40 6.49
C THR A 43 4.11 -38.87 7.84
N GLU A 44 3.46 -38.52 8.96
CA GLU A 44 3.87 -39.00 10.26
C GLU A 44 3.75 -40.52 10.41
N VAL A 45 2.64 -41.09 9.93
CA VAL A 45 2.45 -42.57 9.88
C VAL A 45 3.50 -43.23 9.01
N TYR A 46 3.68 -42.75 7.79
CA TYR A 46 4.61 -43.29 6.81
C TYR A 46 6.07 -43.24 7.33
N SER A 47 6.48 -42.11 7.91
CA SER A 47 7.84 -41.93 8.45
C SER A 47 8.10 -42.86 9.63
N LEU A 48 7.16 -43.03 10.56
CA LEU A 48 7.32 -43.90 11.72
C LEU A 48 7.32 -45.38 11.28
N TRP A 49 6.47 -45.76 10.35
CA TRP A 49 6.49 -47.11 9.76
C TRP A 49 7.81 -47.42 9.09
N LYS A 50 8.34 -46.50 8.26
CA LYS A 50 9.63 -46.69 7.58
C LYS A 50 10.78 -46.77 8.57
N HIS A 51 10.75 -45.98 9.65
CA HIS A 51 11.74 -46.04 10.72
C HIS A 51 11.73 -47.44 11.39
N LEU A 52 10.58 -47.95 11.80
CA LEU A 52 10.43 -49.23 12.44
C LEU A 52 10.76 -50.41 11.51
N ARG A 53 10.52 -50.23 10.20
CA ARG A 53 10.69 -51.28 9.19
C ARG A 53 12.11 -51.33 8.62
N ASP A 54 12.64 -50.19 8.19
CA ASP A 54 13.79 -50.11 7.28
C ASP A 54 14.97 -49.29 7.80
N ASP A 55 14.79 -48.40 8.77
CA ASP A 55 15.88 -47.59 9.27
C ASP A 55 16.72 -48.35 10.30
N HIS A 56 17.92 -48.73 9.88
CA HIS A 56 18.86 -49.48 10.70
C HIS A 56 20.11 -48.67 11.05
N LYS A 57 20.13 -47.37 10.83
CA LYS A 57 21.34 -46.53 10.99
C LYS A 57 21.86 -46.57 12.41
N ASP A 58 20.98 -46.61 13.41
CA ASP A 58 21.34 -46.67 14.83
C ASP A 58 21.49 -48.11 15.34
N GLY A 59 21.25 -49.11 14.49
CA GLY A 59 21.53 -50.50 14.68
C GLY A 59 20.55 -51.29 15.54
N PHE A 60 20.07 -50.74 16.67
CA PHE A 60 19.27 -51.51 17.64
C PHE A 60 18.30 -50.60 18.40
N LEU A 61 17.07 -51.11 18.60
CA LEU A 61 16.13 -50.56 19.58
C LEU A 61 16.08 -51.51 20.80
N SER A 62 15.85 -50.99 21.98
CA SER A 62 15.45 -51.81 23.11
C SER A 62 14.06 -52.39 22.87
N VAL A 63 13.71 -53.50 23.51
CA VAL A 63 12.37 -54.08 23.42
C VAL A 63 11.30 -53.07 23.85
N ALA A 64 11.57 -52.31 24.88
CA ALA A 64 10.65 -51.31 25.38
C ALA A 64 10.41 -50.15 24.38
N GLU A 65 11.46 -49.66 23.74
CA GLU A 65 11.37 -48.61 22.71
C GLU A 65 10.59 -49.11 21.49
N PHE A 66 10.89 -50.29 20.99
CA PHE A 66 10.17 -50.88 19.86
C PHE A 66 8.67 -51.04 20.17
N VAL A 67 8.31 -51.55 21.34
CA VAL A 67 6.92 -51.73 21.76
C VAL A 67 6.22 -50.36 21.86
N ALA A 68 6.87 -49.37 22.41
CA ALA A 68 6.33 -48.01 22.55
C ALA A 68 6.11 -47.37 21.17
N GLU A 69 7.07 -47.42 20.28
CA GLU A 69 6.98 -46.80 18.95
C GLU A 69 5.97 -47.56 18.04
N LYS A 70 5.86 -48.92 18.18
CA LYS A 70 4.82 -49.69 17.51
C LYS A 70 3.41 -49.24 17.96
N ALA A 71 3.22 -49.03 19.28
CA ALA A 71 1.97 -48.52 19.81
C ALA A 71 1.67 -47.08 19.32
N GLN A 72 2.70 -46.26 19.17
CA GLN A 72 2.55 -44.92 18.55
C GLN A 72 2.12 -45.01 17.08
N LEU A 73 2.66 -45.96 16.31
CA LEU A 73 2.24 -46.20 14.93
C LEU A 73 0.74 -46.54 14.85
N GLU A 74 0.28 -47.46 15.69
CA GLU A 74 -1.15 -47.83 15.78
C GLU A 74 -2.03 -46.64 16.12
N THR A 75 -1.60 -45.78 17.08
CA THR A 75 -2.31 -44.59 17.49
C THR A 75 -2.37 -43.57 16.36
N LYS A 76 -1.26 -43.36 15.66
CA LYS A 76 -1.19 -42.39 14.53
C LYS A 76 -2.08 -42.86 13.35
N ILE A 77 -2.12 -44.14 13.04
CA ILE A 77 -3.01 -44.66 12.00
C ILE A 77 -4.47 -44.41 12.35
N LYS A 78 -4.90 -44.72 13.59
CA LYS A 78 -6.25 -44.46 14.07
C LYS A 78 -6.63 -42.98 14.07
N ALA A 79 -5.65 -42.11 14.25
CA ALA A 79 -5.80 -40.65 14.28
C ALA A 79 -5.66 -39.95 12.91
N LEU A 80 -5.50 -40.73 11.82
CA LEU A 80 -5.41 -40.17 10.47
C LEU A 80 -6.61 -39.29 10.14
N LYS A 81 -6.34 -38.13 9.63
CA LYS A 81 -7.36 -37.11 9.26
C LYS A 81 -7.69 -37.23 7.77
N MET A 82 -8.92 -37.01 7.43
CA MET A 82 -9.32 -36.80 6.05
C MET A 82 -8.73 -35.49 5.55
N PRO A 83 -8.42 -35.36 4.25
CA PRO A 83 -8.07 -34.07 3.69
C PRO A 83 -9.16 -33.08 4.03
N SER A 84 -8.80 -31.92 4.54
CA SER A 84 -9.75 -30.83 4.69
C SER A 84 -10.29 -30.47 3.31
N ALA A 85 -11.60 -30.29 3.19
CA ALA A 85 -12.17 -29.70 1.99
C ALA A 85 -11.45 -28.39 1.72
N GLY A 86 -11.07 -28.13 0.48
CA GLY A 86 -10.50 -26.87 0.06
C GLY A 86 -11.52 -25.74 0.24
N PRO A 87 -11.10 -24.47 0.11
CA PRO A 87 -12.01 -23.35 0.13
C PRO A 87 -13.05 -23.47 -0.99
N VAL A 88 -14.26 -23.03 -0.73
CA VAL A 88 -15.35 -23.02 -1.72
C VAL A 88 -15.18 -21.83 -2.66
N SER A 89 -14.77 -20.69 -2.11
CA SER A 89 -14.57 -19.45 -2.87
C SER A 89 -13.13 -19.33 -3.37
N THR A 90 -12.99 -18.90 -4.61
CA THR A 90 -11.67 -18.56 -5.16
C THR A 90 -11.20 -17.24 -4.61
N LEU A 91 -10.02 -17.21 -4.01
CA LEU A 91 -9.38 -16.01 -3.51
C LEU A 91 -9.09 -15.05 -4.67
N LYS A 92 -9.64 -13.84 -4.65
CA LYS A 92 -9.44 -12.85 -5.72
C LYS A 92 -9.70 -11.42 -5.30
N ILE A 93 -9.10 -10.50 -6.03
CA ILE A 93 -9.47 -9.08 -6.06
C ILE A 93 -10.66 -8.93 -7.00
N ALA A 94 -11.75 -8.34 -6.51
CA ALA A 94 -12.99 -8.15 -7.27
C ALA A 94 -12.96 -6.91 -8.18
N GLY A 95 -12.08 -5.96 -7.89
CA GLY A 95 -11.96 -4.73 -8.68
C GLY A 95 -11.10 -3.68 -8.00
N ALA A 96 -10.90 -2.57 -8.69
CA ALA A 96 -10.15 -1.43 -8.18
C ALA A 96 -10.94 -0.13 -8.31
N ASN A 97 -10.63 0.83 -7.45
CA ASN A 97 -11.15 2.19 -7.46
C ASN A 97 -10.02 3.18 -7.15
N VAL A 98 -10.28 4.47 -7.36
CA VAL A 98 -9.30 5.54 -7.15
C VAL A 98 -9.90 6.61 -6.26
N SER A 99 -9.13 7.14 -5.32
CA SER A 99 -9.41 8.40 -4.63
C SER A 99 -8.58 9.50 -5.26
N LEU A 100 -9.25 10.60 -5.60
CA LEU A 100 -8.66 11.82 -6.16
C LEU A 100 -8.85 13.03 -5.22
N GLN A 101 -9.57 12.87 -4.13
CA GLN A 101 -9.88 13.95 -3.17
C GLN A 101 -8.79 14.15 -2.12
N GLU A 102 -8.00 13.11 -1.88
CA GLU A 102 -6.85 13.12 -0.97
C GLU A 102 -5.57 12.90 -1.77
N SER A 103 -4.56 12.30 -1.15
CA SER A 103 -3.44 11.78 -1.93
C SER A 103 -3.98 10.75 -2.93
N ILE A 104 -3.54 10.82 -4.18
CA ILE A 104 -3.96 9.88 -5.21
C ILE A 104 -3.64 8.46 -4.74
N SER A 105 -4.68 7.64 -4.64
CA SER A 105 -4.59 6.28 -4.10
C SER A 105 -5.44 5.31 -4.90
N LEU A 106 -4.94 4.08 -5.03
CA LEU A 106 -5.69 2.95 -5.56
C LEU A 106 -6.25 2.11 -4.41
N PHE A 107 -7.47 1.65 -4.56
CA PHE A 107 -8.14 0.74 -3.64
C PHE A 107 -8.49 -0.53 -4.38
N PHE A 108 -8.01 -1.65 -3.87
CA PHE A 108 -8.25 -2.98 -4.43
C PHE A 108 -9.23 -3.73 -3.53
N ALA A 109 -10.44 -3.94 -4.03
CA ALA A 109 -11.51 -4.58 -3.27
C ALA A 109 -11.36 -6.10 -3.27
N ILE A 110 -11.44 -6.70 -2.09
CA ILE A 110 -11.50 -8.15 -1.93
C ILE A 110 -12.90 -8.62 -2.34
N ASP A 111 -12.98 -9.77 -3.04
CA ASP A 111 -14.27 -10.42 -3.27
C ASP A 111 -14.92 -10.77 -1.92
N PRO A 112 -16.15 -10.30 -1.63
CA PRO A 112 -16.81 -10.56 -0.34
C PRO A 112 -16.95 -12.03 0.00
N ALA A 113 -17.11 -12.89 -1.00
CA ALA A 113 -17.24 -14.34 -0.79
C ALA A 113 -15.96 -14.93 -0.20
N CYS A 114 -14.78 -14.51 -0.65
CA CYS A 114 -13.53 -14.98 -0.11
C CYS A 114 -13.11 -14.25 1.18
N ALA A 115 -13.51 -12.99 1.37
CA ALA A 115 -13.16 -12.23 2.57
C ALA A 115 -13.68 -12.86 3.87
N SER A 116 -14.80 -13.60 3.81
CA SER A 116 -15.39 -14.29 4.98
C SER A 116 -14.84 -15.71 5.19
N GLU A 117 -14.21 -16.30 4.16
CA GLU A 117 -13.74 -17.69 4.19
C GLU A 117 -12.27 -17.82 4.56
N TYR A 118 -11.46 -16.83 4.19
CA TYR A 118 -10.03 -16.81 4.45
C TYR A 118 -9.69 -15.91 5.64
N THR A 119 -8.65 -16.30 6.40
CA THR A 119 -8.04 -15.50 7.46
C THR A 119 -6.69 -14.94 7.02
N ASP A 120 -6.10 -14.08 7.84
CA ASP A 120 -4.74 -13.54 7.62
C ASP A 120 -4.54 -12.98 6.21
N LEU A 121 -5.53 -12.23 5.74
CA LEU A 121 -5.50 -11.62 4.42
C LEU A 121 -4.42 -10.54 4.33
N TYR A 122 -3.59 -10.61 3.32
CA TYR A 122 -2.59 -9.59 3.00
C TYR A 122 -2.36 -9.51 1.50
N VAL A 123 -1.75 -8.44 1.07
CA VAL A 123 -1.37 -8.24 -0.33
C VAL A 123 0.11 -7.93 -0.49
N GLU A 124 0.63 -8.30 -1.63
CA GLU A 124 1.86 -7.74 -2.18
C GLU A 124 1.49 -6.78 -3.31
N PHE A 125 1.97 -5.53 -3.19
CA PHE A 125 1.90 -4.53 -4.25
C PHE A 125 3.22 -4.48 -4.99
N LYS A 126 3.18 -4.57 -6.30
CA LYS A 126 4.34 -4.43 -7.17
C LYS A 126 4.19 -3.20 -8.06
N LYS A 127 5.16 -2.27 -7.96
CA LYS A 127 5.33 -1.11 -8.85
C LYS A 127 6.73 -1.17 -9.44
N GLY A 128 6.83 -1.44 -10.74
CA GLY A 128 8.13 -1.75 -11.35
C GLY A 128 8.79 -2.96 -10.67
N ASP A 129 10.00 -2.78 -10.17
CA ASP A 129 10.75 -3.82 -9.45
C ASP A 129 10.54 -3.77 -7.92
N VAL A 130 9.79 -2.77 -7.43
CA VAL A 130 9.56 -2.60 -5.99
C VAL A 130 8.33 -3.40 -5.57
N VAL A 131 8.50 -4.25 -4.56
CA VAL A 131 7.42 -5.02 -3.92
C VAL A 131 7.27 -4.55 -2.48
N THR A 132 6.03 -4.25 -2.09
CA THR A 132 5.67 -3.90 -0.72
C THR A 132 4.51 -4.77 -0.25
N THR A 133 4.49 -5.12 1.03
CA THR A 133 3.45 -5.98 1.62
C THR A 133 2.59 -5.15 2.57
N SER A 134 1.28 -5.39 2.55
CA SER A 134 0.33 -4.77 3.47
C SER A 134 -0.74 -5.75 3.92
N SER A 135 -1.04 -5.74 5.21
CA SER A 135 -2.21 -6.42 5.81
C SER A 135 -3.29 -5.43 6.26
N GLU A 136 -3.04 -4.13 6.10
CA GLU A 136 -3.99 -3.08 6.49
C GLU A 136 -5.12 -2.97 5.48
N THR A 137 -6.34 -3.06 5.95
CA THR A 137 -7.55 -2.91 5.14
C THR A 137 -8.32 -1.65 5.51
N VAL A 138 -9.04 -1.12 4.53
CA VAL A 138 -9.97 0.01 4.71
C VAL A 138 -11.34 -0.38 4.17
N ASN A 139 -12.40 0.19 4.73
CA ASN A 139 -13.75 0.03 4.18
C ASN A 139 -14.05 1.18 3.22
N LEU A 140 -14.38 0.86 1.98
CA LEU A 140 -14.79 1.83 0.97
C LEU A 140 -16.16 1.43 0.40
N GLY A 141 -17.20 2.19 0.76
CA GLY A 141 -18.55 1.92 0.29
C GLY A 141 -19.08 0.52 0.64
N GLY A 142 -18.77 0.01 1.84
CA GLY A 142 -19.16 -1.32 2.31
C GLY A 142 -18.26 -2.46 1.82
N ARG A 143 -17.19 -2.16 1.07
CA ARG A 143 -16.22 -3.15 0.59
C ARG A 143 -14.92 -3.08 1.38
N THR A 144 -14.37 -4.22 1.72
CA THR A 144 -13.03 -4.32 2.31
C THR A 144 -12.00 -4.19 1.19
N CYS A 145 -11.11 -3.21 1.33
CA CYS A 145 -10.09 -2.90 0.32
C CYS A 145 -8.70 -2.83 0.93
N PHE A 146 -7.69 -3.13 0.12
CA PHE A 146 -6.31 -2.74 0.37
C PHE A 146 -6.00 -1.45 -0.37
N ARG A 147 -5.29 -0.53 0.28
CA ARG A 147 -4.96 0.79 -0.27
C ARG A 147 -3.49 0.87 -0.66
N PHE A 148 -3.24 1.30 -1.90
CA PHE A 148 -1.93 1.74 -2.36
C PHE A 148 -1.96 3.26 -2.52
N SER A 149 -1.24 3.99 -1.68
CA SER A 149 -1.31 5.46 -1.56
C SER A 149 -0.06 6.17 -2.05
N ASN A 150 -0.11 7.51 -2.06
CA ASN A 150 0.98 8.40 -2.43
C ASN A 150 1.49 8.18 -3.86
N ILE A 151 0.57 8.04 -4.81
CA ILE A 151 0.89 7.98 -6.23
C ILE A 151 1.19 9.39 -6.71
N ALA A 152 2.43 9.64 -7.14
CA ALA A 152 2.82 10.94 -7.68
C ALA A 152 2.13 11.22 -9.03
N ALA A 153 1.98 12.48 -9.39
CA ALA A 153 1.40 12.85 -10.67
C ALA A 153 2.12 12.20 -11.86
N LYS A 154 3.45 12.15 -11.83
CA LYS A 154 4.27 11.46 -12.86
C LYS A 154 4.03 9.96 -12.96
N GLU A 155 3.45 9.36 -11.92
CA GLU A 155 3.22 7.91 -11.79
C GLU A 155 1.76 7.49 -12.08
N VAL A 156 0.89 8.42 -12.48
CA VAL A 156 -0.54 8.09 -12.72
C VAL A 156 -0.74 7.04 -13.82
N ASN A 157 0.23 6.89 -14.71
CA ASN A 157 0.24 5.86 -15.76
C ASN A 157 0.95 4.56 -15.34
N ASP A 158 1.57 4.53 -14.16
CA ASP A 158 2.25 3.33 -13.67
C ASP A 158 1.24 2.25 -13.28
N THR A 159 1.53 1.04 -13.71
CA THR A 159 0.74 -0.12 -13.32
C THR A 159 1.13 -0.58 -11.93
N ILE A 160 0.14 -0.70 -11.06
CA ILE A 160 0.27 -1.36 -9.76
C ILE A 160 -0.32 -2.75 -9.90
N THR A 161 0.49 -3.77 -9.68
CA THR A 161 0.06 -5.17 -9.65
C THR A 161 -0.10 -5.59 -8.21
N VAL A 162 -1.28 -6.11 -7.86
CA VAL A 162 -1.60 -6.60 -6.53
C VAL A 162 -1.79 -8.12 -6.57
N THR A 163 -1.18 -8.80 -5.60
CA THR A 163 -1.37 -10.23 -5.37
C THR A 163 -1.94 -10.42 -3.98
N LEU A 164 -3.14 -10.99 -3.89
CA LEU A 164 -3.82 -11.26 -2.62
C LEU A 164 -3.44 -12.64 -2.10
N TYR A 165 -3.16 -12.72 -0.81
CA TYR A 165 -2.91 -13.95 -0.07
C TYR A 165 -3.91 -14.09 1.07
N GLY A 166 -4.27 -15.30 1.40
CA GLY A 166 -5.14 -15.61 2.53
C GLY A 166 -4.93 -17.04 3.02
N THR A 167 -5.24 -17.29 4.27
CA THR A 167 -5.10 -18.58 4.93
C THR A 167 -6.46 -19.27 5.04
N PHE A 168 -6.53 -20.52 4.65
CA PHE A 168 -7.67 -21.39 4.87
C PHE A 168 -7.18 -22.73 5.46
N ASN A 169 -7.73 -23.11 6.62
CA ASN A 169 -7.33 -24.33 7.34
C ASN A 169 -5.80 -24.47 7.51
N GLY A 170 -5.12 -23.36 7.85
CA GLY A 170 -3.68 -23.34 8.08
C GLY A 170 -2.80 -23.37 6.82
N LYS A 171 -3.40 -23.41 5.62
CA LYS A 171 -2.69 -23.33 4.35
C LYS A 171 -2.85 -21.96 3.72
N VAL A 172 -1.74 -21.39 3.25
CA VAL A 172 -1.74 -20.13 2.52
C VAL A 172 -2.11 -20.35 1.06
N TYR A 173 -3.05 -19.57 0.57
CA TYR A 173 -3.49 -19.52 -0.82
C TYR A 173 -3.07 -18.20 -1.43
N LYS A 174 -2.75 -18.22 -2.72
CA LYS A 174 -2.36 -17.09 -3.53
C LYS A 174 -3.40 -16.87 -4.62
N ALA A 175 -3.90 -15.63 -4.75
CA ALA A 175 -4.78 -15.24 -5.85
C ALA A 175 -4.00 -14.99 -7.15
N GLU A 176 -4.72 -14.91 -8.26
CA GLU A 176 -4.17 -14.38 -9.50
C GLU A 176 -3.83 -12.89 -9.34
N GLU A 177 -2.83 -12.44 -10.06
CA GLU A 177 -2.43 -11.04 -10.06
C GLU A 177 -3.51 -10.15 -10.68
N TYR A 178 -3.78 -9.02 -10.03
CA TYR A 178 -4.68 -7.99 -10.53
C TYR A 178 -3.90 -6.70 -10.77
N SER A 179 -3.93 -6.19 -11.99
CA SER A 179 -3.16 -5.00 -12.38
C SER A 179 -4.08 -3.84 -12.69
N TYR A 180 -3.74 -2.65 -12.19
CA TYR A 180 -4.50 -1.44 -12.42
C TYR A 180 -3.61 -0.20 -12.35
N SER A 181 -4.07 0.92 -12.94
CA SER A 181 -3.42 2.22 -12.81
C SER A 181 -4.45 3.33 -12.65
N VAL A 182 -4.01 4.50 -12.17
CA VAL A 182 -4.85 5.70 -12.10
C VAL A 182 -5.30 6.12 -13.51
N ALA A 183 -4.39 6.04 -14.49
CA ALA A 183 -4.74 6.34 -15.89
C ALA A 183 -5.82 5.40 -16.43
N THR A 184 -5.72 4.10 -16.16
CA THR A 184 -6.77 3.13 -16.56
C THR A 184 -8.12 3.51 -15.98
N TYR A 185 -8.16 3.93 -14.71
CA TYR A 185 -9.39 4.43 -14.11
C TYR A 185 -9.94 5.66 -14.85
N CYS A 186 -9.10 6.65 -15.12
CA CYS A 186 -9.51 7.88 -15.84
C CYS A 186 -10.07 7.56 -17.23
N TYR A 187 -9.39 6.73 -18.00
CA TYR A 187 -9.88 6.32 -19.34
C TYR A 187 -11.21 5.56 -19.28
N ASN A 188 -11.36 4.65 -18.33
CA ASN A 188 -12.62 3.93 -18.12
C ASN A 188 -13.76 4.87 -17.76
N ARG A 189 -13.49 5.89 -16.95
CA ARG A 189 -14.49 6.89 -16.56
C ARG A 189 -14.83 7.84 -17.70
N LEU A 190 -13.86 8.25 -18.50
CA LEU A 190 -14.10 9.04 -19.71
C LEU A 190 -15.01 8.32 -20.68
N ALA A 191 -14.90 6.99 -20.80
CA ALA A 191 -15.75 6.19 -21.67
C ALA A 191 -17.18 5.98 -21.11
N LYS A 192 -17.36 5.95 -19.80
CA LYS A 192 -18.62 5.51 -19.15
C LYS A 192 -19.38 6.61 -18.43
N SER A 193 -18.72 7.66 -17.94
CA SER A 193 -19.38 8.74 -17.19
C SER A 193 -20.11 9.70 -18.11
N SER A 194 -21.29 10.15 -17.68
CA SER A 194 -22.03 11.27 -18.29
C SER A 194 -21.72 12.62 -17.62
N ASP A 195 -21.01 12.61 -16.50
CA ASP A 195 -20.68 13.81 -15.73
C ASP A 195 -19.49 14.56 -16.35
N ALA A 196 -19.77 15.72 -16.96
CA ALA A 196 -18.76 16.55 -17.61
C ALA A 196 -17.72 17.11 -16.62
N LYS A 197 -18.10 17.41 -15.37
CA LYS A 197 -17.16 17.89 -14.35
C LYS A 197 -16.17 16.78 -13.97
N PHE A 198 -16.67 15.56 -13.85
CA PHE A 198 -15.83 14.41 -13.55
C PHE A 198 -14.90 14.05 -14.72
N LYS A 199 -15.39 14.14 -15.96
CA LYS A 199 -14.54 13.98 -17.16
C LYS A 199 -13.43 15.03 -17.21
N ARG A 200 -13.74 16.28 -16.83
CA ARG A 200 -12.74 17.35 -16.73
C ARG A 200 -11.64 16.97 -15.71
N VAL A 201 -12.00 16.50 -14.53
CA VAL A 201 -11.02 16.03 -13.52
C VAL A 201 -10.12 14.94 -14.10
N CYS A 202 -10.70 13.95 -14.79
CA CYS A 202 -9.92 12.87 -15.40
C CYS A 202 -8.94 13.37 -16.46
N VAL A 203 -9.37 14.23 -17.38
CA VAL A 203 -8.49 14.77 -18.42
C VAL A 203 -7.41 15.67 -17.85
N ASP A 204 -7.76 16.55 -16.91
CA ASP A 204 -6.79 17.45 -16.30
C ASP A 204 -5.76 16.68 -15.44
N LEU A 205 -6.17 15.59 -14.80
CA LEU A 205 -5.23 14.70 -14.11
C LEU A 205 -4.26 14.01 -15.06
N LEU A 206 -4.76 13.50 -16.19
CA LEU A 206 -3.91 12.87 -17.21
C LEU A 206 -2.93 13.89 -17.83
N ASN A 207 -3.36 15.11 -18.07
CA ASN A 207 -2.49 16.20 -18.53
C ASN A 207 -1.46 16.61 -17.47
N TYR A 208 -1.86 16.69 -16.19
CA TYR A 208 -0.96 16.95 -15.08
C TYR A 208 0.07 15.82 -14.95
N GLY A 209 -0.34 14.56 -15.09
CA GLY A 209 0.56 13.42 -15.11
C GLY A 209 1.59 13.50 -16.23
N ALA A 210 1.16 13.82 -17.46
CA ALA A 210 2.04 13.96 -18.62
C ALA A 210 3.02 15.12 -18.47
N ALA A 211 2.58 16.26 -17.92
CA ALA A 211 3.45 17.40 -17.62
C ALA A 211 4.50 17.04 -16.56
N ALA A 212 4.10 16.32 -15.53
CA ALA A 212 5.02 15.82 -14.50
C ALA A 212 6.03 14.82 -15.06
N GLN A 213 5.59 13.86 -15.89
CA GLN A 213 6.48 12.93 -16.58
C GLN A 213 7.54 13.67 -17.42
N THR A 214 7.12 14.69 -18.16
CA THR A 214 8.02 15.50 -19.01
C THR A 214 9.01 16.26 -18.15
N TYR A 215 8.56 16.95 -17.10
CA TYR A 215 9.43 17.74 -16.24
C TYR A 215 10.49 16.88 -15.50
N PHE A 216 10.07 15.73 -14.97
CA PHE A 216 10.94 14.82 -14.24
C PHE A 216 11.72 13.83 -15.13
N SER A 217 11.54 13.89 -16.45
CA SER A 217 12.10 12.90 -17.40
C SER A 217 11.74 11.46 -17.01
N TYR A 218 10.50 11.24 -16.60
CA TYR A 218 10.00 9.97 -16.08
C TYR A 218 9.06 9.31 -17.09
N ASN A 219 9.43 8.12 -17.60
CA ASN A 219 8.59 7.32 -18.50
C ASN A 219 7.98 8.12 -19.66
N THR A 220 8.79 8.99 -20.29
CA THR A 220 8.35 9.93 -21.33
C THR A 220 7.91 9.25 -22.64
N GLU A 221 8.29 7.99 -22.82
CA GLU A 221 7.84 7.17 -23.96
C GLU A 221 6.37 6.80 -23.86
N ASN A 222 5.75 6.92 -22.69
CA ASN A 222 4.37 6.55 -22.42
C ASN A 222 3.69 7.60 -21.53
N LEU A 223 3.38 8.75 -22.12
CA LEU A 223 2.73 9.86 -21.41
C LEU A 223 1.29 9.49 -21.01
N ALA A 224 0.88 9.91 -19.84
CA ALA A 224 -0.44 9.59 -19.27
C ALA A 224 -1.61 10.02 -20.16
N ASN A 225 -1.47 11.11 -20.91
CA ASN A 225 -2.51 11.67 -21.77
C ASN A 225 -2.41 11.24 -23.25
N ALA A 226 -1.44 10.38 -23.60
CA ALA A 226 -1.16 10.05 -25.01
C ALA A 226 -2.33 9.35 -25.72
N ALA A 227 -3.16 8.61 -25.00
CA ALA A 227 -4.30 7.89 -25.59
C ALA A 227 -5.61 8.70 -25.60
N LEU A 228 -5.62 9.96 -25.16
CA LEU A 228 -6.80 10.82 -25.23
C LEU A 228 -7.19 11.08 -26.68
N THR A 229 -8.46 10.81 -27.01
CA THR A 229 -9.06 11.23 -28.28
C THR A 229 -9.30 12.74 -28.29
N ASP A 230 -9.47 13.34 -29.45
CA ASP A 230 -9.76 14.78 -29.55
C ASP A 230 -11.07 15.15 -28.87
N GLU A 231 -12.08 14.27 -28.90
CA GLU A 231 -13.31 14.44 -28.16
C GLU A 231 -13.08 14.42 -26.66
N GLN A 232 -12.25 13.51 -26.17
CA GLN A 232 -11.91 13.44 -24.73
C GLN A 232 -11.10 14.66 -24.27
N LYS A 233 -10.13 15.12 -25.07
CA LYS A 233 -9.34 16.33 -24.78
C LYS A 233 -10.22 17.57 -24.60
N ALA A 234 -11.35 17.65 -25.31
CA ALA A 234 -12.28 18.78 -25.22
C ALA A 234 -12.95 18.93 -23.83
N PHE A 235 -12.93 17.90 -22.99
CA PHE A 235 -13.39 18.00 -21.60
C PHE A 235 -12.37 18.67 -20.68
N GLY A 236 -11.09 18.70 -21.04
CA GLY A 236 -10.03 19.29 -20.24
C GLY A 236 -10.11 20.80 -20.17
N SER A 237 -9.48 21.38 -19.16
CA SER A 237 -9.39 22.83 -18.99
C SER A 237 -8.47 23.44 -20.05
N THR A 238 -8.94 24.48 -20.74
CA THR A 238 -8.13 25.29 -21.66
C THR A 238 -7.35 26.36 -20.91
N GLU A 239 -7.89 26.84 -19.79
CA GLU A 239 -7.34 27.91 -18.96
C GLU A 239 -7.53 27.54 -17.48
N TYR A 240 -6.92 28.31 -16.60
CA TYR A 240 -7.11 28.24 -15.16
C TYR A 240 -7.49 29.62 -14.62
N SER A 241 -8.16 29.65 -13.46
CA SER A 241 -8.56 30.90 -12.80
C SER A 241 -7.35 31.73 -12.42
N ALA A 242 -7.48 33.06 -12.44
CA ALA A 242 -6.40 33.98 -12.10
C ALA A 242 -5.76 33.59 -10.76
N LEU A 243 -4.44 33.59 -10.74
CA LEU A 243 -3.64 33.26 -9.56
C LEU A 243 -3.27 34.53 -8.79
N THR A 244 -3.36 34.46 -7.47
CA THR A 244 -3.05 35.57 -6.58
C THR A 244 -1.95 35.19 -5.59
N ASP A 245 -0.96 36.07 -5.43
CA ASP A 245 0.00 35.98 -4.33
C ASP A 245 -0.65 36.54 -3.05
N ASN A 246 -1.13 35.64 -2.21
CA ASN A 246 -1.89 35.95 -0.99
C ASN A 246 -1.09 35.80 0.30
N ARG A 247 0.25 35.87 0.21
CA ARG A 247 1.13 35.76 1.37
C ARG A 247 0.97 36.95 2.28
N THR A 248 1.01 36.71 3.58
CA THR A 248 1.10 37.75 4.60
C THR A 248 2.15 37.38 5.63
N ASN A 249 2.67 38.40 6.31
CA ASN A 249 3.52 38.28 7.47
C ASN A 249 3.03 39.26 8.52
N SER A 250 2.68 38.78 9.69
CA SER A 250 2.16 39.59 10.79
C SER A 250 2.86 39.23 12.10
N GLY A 251 2.94 40.20 13.02
CA GLY A 251 3.68 40.05 14.27
C GLY A 251 5.17 40.33 14.13
N GLU A 252 5.86 40.33 15.25
CA GLU A 252 7.29 40.61 15.29
C GLU A 252 8.11 39.32 15.20
N TYR A 253 9.14 39.40 14.38
CA TYR A 253 10.15 38.34 14.30
C TYR A 253 11.10 38.48 15.50
N THR A 254 11.19 37.44 16.31
CA THR A 254 12.02 37.42 17.52
C THR A 254 13.13 36.35 17.37
N ASP A 255 13.60 35.77 18.49
CA ASP A 255 14.45 34.55 18.46
C ASP A 255 13.73 33.34 17.88
N TYR A 256 12.44 33.45 17.59
CA TYR A 256 11.57 32.45 16.98
C TYR A 256 10.75 33.11 15.87
N GLY A 257 10.53 32.39 14.80
CA GLY A 257 9.65 32.87 13.74
C GLY A 257 9.62 31.98 12.49
N VAL A 258 8.61 32.22 11.65
CA VAL A 258 8.48 31.62 10.33
C VAL A 258 9.26 32.45 9.34
N LYS A 259 10.15 31.86 8.58
CA LYS A 259 11.10 32.58 7.72
C LYS A 259 10.75 32.52 6.24
N ALA A 260 10.39 31.37 5.74
CA ALA A 260 10.17 31.18 4.30
C ALA A 260 9.32 29.94 4.00
N PHE A 261 8.80 29.92 2.78
CA PHE A 261 8.10 28.78 2.19
C PHE A 261 8.69 28.43 0.83
N ASN A 262 8.65 27.15 0.49
CA ASN A 262 8.94 26.67 -0.86
C ASN A 262 8.00 25.51 -1.20
N LEU A 263 7.68 25.35 -2.48
CA LEU A 263 6.90 24.23 -2.98
C LEU A 263 7.83 23.16 -3.54
N VAL A 264 7.57 21.92 -3.15
CA VAL A 264 8.31 20.74 -3.63
C VAL A 264 7.34 19.79 -4.33
N TYR A 265 7.60 19.54 -5.61
CA TYR A 265 6.88 18.54 -6.39
C TYR A 265 7.58 17.19 -6.24
N GLU A 266 6.99 16.28 -5.49
CA GLU A 266 7.44 14.90 -5.35
C GLU A 266 6.26 13.94 -5.50
N GLU A 267 6.18 12.92 -4.66
CA GLU A 267 5.06 11.96 -4.63
C GLU A 267 3.74 12.64 -4.30
N VAL A 268 3.79 13.60 -3.39
CA VAL A 268 2.71 14.57 -3.13
C VAL A 268 3.29 15.98 -3.21
N ILE A 269 2.46 16.98 -3.47
CA ILE A 269 2.90 18.37 -3.35
C ILE A 269 3.16 18.64 -1.88
N LYS A 270 4.39 19.07 -1.56
CA LYS A 270 4.83 19.41 -0.20
C LYS A 270 5.15 20.88 -0.13
N VAL A 271 4.77 21.54 0.96
CA VAL A 271 5.27 22.87 1.27
C VAL A 271 6.39 22.74 2.30
N LEU A 272 7.60 23.12 1.90
CA LEU A 272 8.70 23.30 2.83
C LEU A 272 8.46 24.59 3.62
N VAL A 273 8.40 24.47 4.94
CA VAL A 273 8.30 25.60 5.85
C VAL A 273 9.64 25.75 6.58
N ALA A 274 10.30 26.88 6.39
CA ALA A 274 11.53 27.22 7.10
C ALA A 274 11.21 28.11 8.31
N VAL A 275 11.76 27.75 9.46
CA VAL A 275 11.58 28.45 10.72
C VAL A 275 12.92 28.72 11.37
N GLU A 276 12.99 29.78 12.16
CA GLU A 276 14.12 30.06 13.04
C GLU A 276 13.68 29.90 14.49
N ALA A 277 14.49 29.20 15.28
CA ALA A 277 14.24 28.95 16.69
C ALA A 277 15.56 28.93 17.45
N LYS A 278 15.62 29.71 18.53
CA LYS A 278 16.78 29.79 19.41
C LYS A 278 17.15 28.44 20.03
N ASP A 279 16.14 27.70 20.42
CA ASP A 279 16.22 26.30 20.84
C ASP A 279 14.94 25.58 20.44
N LEU A 280 15.00 24.25 20.34
CA LEU A 280 13.86 23.44 19.90
C LEU A 280 13.03 22.83 21.04
N ASN A 281 13.46 22.99 22.30
CA ASN A 281 12.73 22.42 23.44
C ASN A 281 11.35 23.04 23.57
N GLY A 282 10.30 22.24 23.64
CA GLY A 282 8.92 22.71 23.77
C GLY A 282 8.40 23.50 22.57
N VAL A 283 9.12 23.50 21.43
CA VAL A 283 8.69 24.18 20.20
C VAL A 283 7.78 23.26 19.38
N VAL A 284 6.64 23.81 18.96
CA VAL A 284 5.67 23.18 18.06
C VAL A 284 5.30 24.19 16.98
N ALA A 285 5.23 23.76 15.73
CA ALA A 285 4.63 24.57 14.67
C ALA A 285 3.14 24.25 14.56
N LYS A 286 2.32 25.30 14.59
CA LYS A 286 0.89 25.21 14.33
C LYS A 286 0.62 25.65 12.91
N VAL A 287 0.05 24.75 12.11
CA VAL A 287 -0.40 25.03 10.75
C VAL A 287 -1.91 24.96 10.74
N THR A 288 -2.57 26.05 10.35
CA THR A 288 -4.04 26.12 10.26
C THR A 288 -4.46 26.25 8.81
N LEU A 289 -5.24 25.27 8.33
CA LEU A 289 -5.78 25.20 6.97
C LEU A 289 -7.28 24.92 7.04
N ASP A 290 -8.10 25.80 6.47
CA ASP A 290 -9.56 25.67 6.45
C ASP A 290 -10.17 25.35 7.83
N GLY A 291 -9.66 26.01 8.88
CA GLY A 291 -10.11 25.85 10.26
C GLY A 291 -9.55 24.60 10.99
N LYS A 292 -8.84 23.73 10.29
CA LYS A 292 -8.18 22.57 10.90
C LYS A 292 -6.75 22.93 11.32
N VAL A 293 -6.41 22.61 12.55
CA VAL A 293 -5.06 22.83 13.11
C VAL A 293 -4.26 21.54 13.05
N TYR A 294 -3.05 21.63 12.50
CA TYR A 294 -2.04 20.59 12.47
C TYR A 294 -0.88 21.00 13.36
N GLU A 295 -0.46 20.12 14.23
CA GLU A 295 0.68 20.31 15.11
C GLU A 295 1.87 19.51 14.61
N ILE A 296 2.99 20.19 14.36
CA ILE A 296 4.24 19.57 13.94
C ILE A 296 5.25 19.74 15.07
N ALA A 297 5.64 18.64 15.69
CA ALA A 297 6.61 18.65 16.77
C ALA A 297 8.00 19.03 16.25
N SER A 298 8.80 19.70 17.07
CA SER A 298 10.17 20.08 16.72
C SER A 298 11.08 18.86 16.43
N SER A 299 10.72 17.67 16.87
CA SER A 299 11.42 16.42 16.52
C SER A 299 11.32 16.08 15.01
N GLU A 300 10.34 16.66 14.30
CA GLU A 300 10.17 16.51 12.86
C GLU A 300 10.95 17.57 12.05
N PHE A 301 11.55 18.54 12.73
CA PHE A 301 12.31 19.59 12.09
C PHE A 301 13.71 19.10 11.70
N THR A 302 14.15 19.47 10.50
CA THR A 302 15.48 19.19 10.00
C THR A 302 16.30 20.49 9.91
N PRO A 303 17.61 20.48 10.25
CA PRO A 303 18.48 21.65 10.11
C PRO A 303 18.54 22.14 8.67
N LEU A 304 18.52 23.46 8.49
CA LEU A 304 18.63 24.14 7.20
C LEU A 304 19.38 25.46 7.39
N THR A 305 20.27 25.82 6.46
CA THR A 305 20.96 27.11 6.47
C THR A 305 20.40 28.01 5.39
N ILE A 306 19.93 29.21 5.76
CA ILE A 306 19.41 30.20 4.83
C ILE A 306 20.19 31.50 5.04
N GLY A 307 20.89 31.97 3.98
CA GLY A 307 21.65 33.21 4.04
C GLY A 307 22.73 33.23 5.13
N GLY A 308 23.32 32.07 5.44
CA GLY A 308 24.32 31.93 6.52
C GLY A 308 23.72 31.82 7.93
N VAL A 309 22.40 31.83 8.07
CA VAL A 309 21.72 31.68 9.35
C VAL A 309 21.23 30.24 9.51
N GLN A 310 21.49 29.66 10.68
CA GLN A 310 20.97 28.34 11.04
C GLN A 310 19.46 28.43 11.22
N CYS A 311 18.74 27.65 10.44
CA CYS A 311 17.29 27.49 10.49
C CYS A 311 16.91 26.03 10.64
N TYR A 312 15.63 25.78 10.70
CA TYR A 312 15.03 24.46 10.66
C TYR A 312 13.91 24.44 9.63
N ALA A 313 13.60 23.25 9.13
CA ALA A 313 12.52 23.08 8.16
C ALA A 313 11.69 21.86 8.46
N PHE A 314 10.43 21.92 8.12
CA PHE A 314 9.53 20.78 8.07
C PHE A 314 8.70 20.81 6.79
N TYR A 315 8.13 19.67 6.41
CA TYR A 315 7.20 19.60 5.29
C TYR A 315 5.75 19.60 5.77
N PHE A 316 4.93 20.44 5.15
CA PHE A 316 3.48 20.39 5.30
C PHE A 316 2.88 19.74 4.04
N THR A 317 2.19 18.61 4.22
CA THR A 317 1.73 17.73 3.13
C THR A 317 0.21 17.54 3.12
N ASN A 318 -0.52 18.12 4.06
CA ASN A 318 -1.95 17.91 4.26
C ASN A 318 -2.84 18.81 3.38
N ILE A 319 -2.38 19.18 2.19
CA ILE A 319 -3.11 20.04 1.26
C ILE A 319 -3.72 19.14 0.17
N LEU A 320 -5.05 19.15 0.09
CA LEU A 320 -5.79 18.41 -0.92
C LEU A 320 -5.75 19.15 -2.28
N PRO A 321 -6.00 18.44 -3.41
CA PRO A 321 -6.03 19.07 -4.73
C PRO A 321 -7.01 20.24 -4.85
N ASN A 322 -8.17 20.20 -4.19
CA ASN A 322 -9.14 21.29 -4.15
C ASN A 322 -8.76 22.42 -3.18
N GLN A 323 -7.70 22.27 -2.40
CA GLN A 323 -7.19 23.27 -1.45
C GLN A 323 -5.96 24.03 -1.95
N THR A 324 -5.60 23.91 -3.23
CA THR A 324 -4.43 24.60 -3.82
C THR A 324 -4.52 26.12 -3.61
N ARG A 325 -5.72 26.69 -3.59
CA ARG A 325 -5.97 28.11 -3.35
C ARG A 325 -6.26 28.45 -1.89
N SER A 326 -6.47 27.48 -1.04
CA SER A 326 -6.68 27.71 0.40
C SER A 326 -5.41 28.25 1.04
N VAL A 327 -5.59 29.32 1.80
CA VAL A 327 -4.51 29.96 2.54
C VAL A 327 -4.36 29.28 3.89
N PHE A 328 -3.18 28.78 4.18
CA PHE A 328 -2.84 28.29 5.52
C PHE A 328 -1.94 29.28 6.27
N SER A 329 -2.03 29.27 7.57
CA SER A 329 -1.17 30.07 8.45
C SER A 329 -0.20 29.16 9.22
N VAL A 330 1.00 29.68 9.47
CA VAL A 330 2.00 29.02 10.31
C VAL A 330 2.42 29.97 11.44
N THR A 331 2.38 29.44 12.66
CA THR A 331 2.87 30.11 13.87
C THR A 331 3.65 29.13 14.71
N LEU A 332 4.74 29.57 15.34
CA LEU A 332 5.45 28.75 16.32
C LEU A 332 4.85 28.95 17.70
N GLU A 333 4.80 27.88 18.48
CA GLU A 333 4.53 27.92 19.92
C GLU A 333 5.75 27.42 20.68
N LYS A 334 6.04 28.06 21.80
CA LYS A 334 7.04 27.64 22.80
C LYS A 334 6.31 27.35 24.11
N ASP A 335 6.36 26.12 24.57
CA ASP A 335 5.68 25.70 25.80
C ASP A 335 4.18 26.08 25.82
N GLY A 336 3.51 25.94 24.67
CA GLY A 336 2.08 26.23 24.49
C GLY A 336 1.73 27.72 24.31
N VAL A 337 2.72 28.60 24.17
CA VAL A 337 2.50 30.05 23.95
C VAL A 337 3.04 30.43 22.59
N ALA A 338 2.22 31.14 21.80
CA ALA A 338 2.62 31.65 20.49
C ALA A 338 3.84 32.57 20.59
N VAL A 339 4.84 32.39 19.75
CA VAL A 339 6.08 33.15 19.71
C VAL A 339 6.42 33.55 18.29
N GLY A 340 7.02 34.73 18.13
CA GLY A 340 7.44 35.24 16.84
C GLY A 340 6.27 35.69 15.95
N ASN A 341 6.52 35.70 14.66
CA ASN A 341 5.56 36.14 13.65
C ASN A 341 4.65 34.97 13.21
N THR A 342 3.53 35.36 12.58
CA THR A 342 2.66 34.42 11.84
C THR A 342 2.77 34.75 10.36
N MET A 343 3.02 33.74 9.54
CA MET A 343 3.01 33.87 8.09
C MET A 343 1.91 33.04 7.46
N THR A 344 1.29 33.57 6.42
CA THR A 344 0.34 32.87 5.59
C THR A 344 0.96 32.51 4.24
N TYR A 345 0.49 31.39 3.67
CA TYR A 345 0.92 30.89 2.38
C TYR A 345 -0.15 30.03 1.71
N SER A 346 0.02 29.80 0.42
CA SER A 346 -0.79 28.84 -0.35
C SER A 346 0.04 28.31 -1.52
N ILE A 347 -0.37 27.19 -2.08
CA ILE A 347 0.20 26.69 -3.34
C ILE A 347 -0.05 27.75 -4.45
N GLU A 348 -1.21 28.38 -4.45
CA GLU A 348 -1.55 29.47 -5.38
C GLU A 348 -0.51 30.59 -5.34
N SER A 349 -0.09 31.04 -4.15
CA SER A 349 0.95 32.07 -4.01
C SER A 349 2.26 31.70 -4.69
N TYR A 350 2.65 30.42 -4.57
CA TYR A 350 3.83 29.91 -5.27
C TYR A 350 3.65 29.96 -6.78
N LEU A 351 2.54 29.43 -7.30
CA LEU A 351 2.23 29.42 -8.73
C LEU A 351 2.16 30.82 -9.32
N ALA A 352 1.48 31.74 -8.64
CA ALA A 352 1.37 33.15 -9.06
C ALA A 352 2.72 33.83 -9.24
N ARG A 353 3.70 33.47 -8.42
CA ARG A 353 5.04 34.06 -8.48
C ARG A 353 5.97 33.35 -9.46
N GLN A 354 5.88 32.05 -9.59
CA GLN A 354 6.83 31.25 -10.35
C GLN A 354 6.47 31.12 -11.82
N ILE A 355 5.18 30.99 -12.17
CA ILE A 355 4.76 30.82 -13.57
C ILE A 355 5.28 31.96 -14.45
N PRO A 356 5.14 33.26 -14.07
CA PRO A 356 5.63 34.35 -14.92
C PRO A 356 7.17 34.51 -14.93
N ARG A 357 7.87 33.86 -13.99
CA ARG A 357 9.34 34.01 -13.83
C ARG A 357 10.13 32.86 -14.42
N THR A 358 9.56 31.68 -14.50
CA THR A 358 10.30 30.51 -14.98
C THR A 358 10.56 30.61 -16.48
N THR A 359 11.79 30.26 -16.88
CA THR A 359 12.19 30.09 -18.27
C THR A 359 12.16 28.61 -18.70
N ASN A 360 11.95 27.72 -17.75
CA ASN A 360 11.82 26.29 -18.04
C ASN A 360 10.38 25.99 -18.49
N ALA A 361 10.21 25.68 -19.78
CA ALA A 361 8.88 25.43 -20.37
C ALA A 361 8.19 24.21 -19.75
N ALA A 362 8.93 23.13 -19.48
CA ALA A 362 8.36 21.94 -18.84
C ALA A 362 7.88 22.19 -17.42
N TYR A 363 8.64 23.01 -16.67
CA TYR A 363 8.24 23.41 -15.32
C TYR A 363 7.01 24.32 -15.34
N LYS A 364 6.97 25.25 -16.29
CA LYS A 364 5.79 26.11 -16.48
C LYS A 364 4.54 25.28 -16.78
N ASP A 365 4.64 24.32 -17.70
CA ASP A 365 3.53 23.42 -18.05
C ASP A 365 3.07 22.59 -16.84
N LEU A 366 4.00 22.07 -16.03
CA LEU A 366 3.69 21.37 -14.79
C LEU A 366 2.88 22.24 -13.83
N MET A 367 3.32 23.50 -13.60
CA MET A 367 2.62 24.43 -12.73
C MET A 367 1.24 24.83 -13.25
N GLU A 368 1.12 25.12 -14.55
CA GLU A 368 -0.16 25.44 -15.18
C GLU A 368 -1.13 24.24 -15.16
N SER A 369 -0.62 23.04 -15.38
CA SER A 369 -1.40 21.81 -15.27
C SER A 369 -1.88 21.55 -13.84
N THR A 370 -1.06 21.88 -12.83
CA THR A 370 -1.45 21.82 -11.42
C THR A 370 -2.64 22.77 -11.14
N ALA A 371 -2.58 23.99 -11.64
CA ALA A 371 -3.65 24.97 -11.47
C ALA A 371 -4.97 24.51 -12.15
N LYS A 372 -4.88 23.98 -13.37
CA LYS A 372 -6.04 23.44 -14.11
C LYS A 372 -6.67 22.26 -13.37
N TYR A 373 -5.85 21.30 -12.93
CA TYR A 373 -6.34 20.14 -12.19
C TYR A 373 -6.99 20.54 -10.86
N SER A 374 -6.39 21.48 -10.14
CA SER A 374 -6.98 22.02 -8.92
C SER A 374 -8.35 22.67 -9.17
N ASP A 375 -8.47 23.51 -10.19
CA ASP A 375 -9.76 24.15 -10.55
C ASP A 375 -10.82 23.10 -10.94
N ALA A 376 -10.41 22.04 -11.62
CA ALA A 376 -11.31 20.92 -11.94
C ALA A 376 -11.80 20.20 -10.67
N CYS A 377 -10.89 19.97 -9.70
CA CYS A 377 -11.23 19.36 -8.40
C CYS A 377 -12.16 20.26 -7.59
N VAL A 378 -11.94 21.57 -7.55
CA VAL A 378 -12.85 22.53 -6.89
C VAL A 378 -14.24 22.50 -7.53
N ALA A 379 -14.32 22.47 -8.85
CA ALA A 379 -15.60 22.43 -9.57
C ALA A 379 -16.37 21.12 -9.33
N MET A 380 -15.66 20.02 -9.04
CA MET A 380 -16.26 18.72 -8.79
C MET A 380 -16.60 18.46 -7.33
N TYR A 381 -15.71 18.84 -6.40
CA TYR A 381 -15.76 18.44 -5.00
C TYR A 381 -15.89 19.61 -4.01
N GLY A 382 -15.68 20.87 -4.47
CA GLY A 382 -15.61 22.10 -3.69
C GLY A 382 -16.90 22.76 -3.37
#